data_d710a36af9de30b639812dd1c148e415
#
_entry.id   d710a36af9de30b639812dd1c148e415
#
_cell.length_a   1.000
_cell.length_b   1.000
_cell.length_c   1.000
_cell.angle_alpha   90.00
_cell.angle_beta   90.00
_cell.angle_gamma   90.00
#
_symmetry.space_group_name_H-M   'P 1'
#
loop_
_entity.id
_entity.type
_entity.pdbx_description
1 polymer ?
#
loop_
_entity_poly.entity_id
_entity_poly.type
_entity_poly.pdbx_seq_one_letter_code
_entity_poly.pdbx_strand_id
1 'polypeptide(L)'
;IVQLARLSAKCGYMGAVGDDALGKDVLKSLRDENVDTKSMIVKPGKITLHTDIVIDDEGRKFIMLNMGDAFESLTSDELDYSAVSSAKVFYTDLLPKEPAITGLKKARKAGVKTVFNMQVGLGTMQGLHVSKEEILSALKFTDIFAPCRGGLYELTGTTDLDACVRYLRDYCKGTLLFTLGKEGSVAYDEQDRKYTVKSCDLEVVDSTGAGDSYMGSFIYQHCLNCMSIEESMKFATMCAGHTCTGIGARFSPDLKTAETFVWK
;
A
#
# COMPACT_ATOMS: atom_id res chain seq x y z
N ILE A 1 4.56 4.86 -0.57
CA ILE A 1 5.03 5.98 -1.43
C ILE A 1 6.53 6.25 -1.24
N VAL A 2 7.03 6.26 -0.01
CA VAL A 2 8.47 6.51 0.29
C VAL A 2 9.36 5.49 -0.39
N GLN A 3 9.03 4.20 -0.35
CA GLN A 3 9.80 3.17 -1.05
C GLN A 3 9.91 3.44 -2.57
N LEU A 4 8.82 3.84 -3.20
CA LEU A 4 8.83 4.20 -4.63
C LEU A 4 9.77 5.39 -4.91
N ALA A 5 9.73 6.43 -4.06
CA ALA A 5 10.59 7.60 -4.21
C ALA A 5 12.07 7.23 -4.04
N ARG A 6 12.41 6.38 -3.06
CA ARG A 6 13.78 5.85 -2.85
C ARG A 6 14.29 5.01 -4.01
N LEU A 7 13.39 4.32 -4.72
CA LEU A 7 13.69 3.65 -5.98
C LEU A 7 13.71 4.60 -7.18
N SER A 8 13.80 5.91 -6.94
CA SER A 8 13.88 6.97 -7.96
C SER A 8 12.64 7.17 -8.83
N ALA A 9 11.48 6.66 -8.41
CA ALA A 9 10.23 6.95 -9.06
C ALA A 9 9.76 8.39 -8.72
N LYS A 10 9.19 9.08 -9.69
CA LYS A 10 8.51 10.37 -9.45
C LYS A 10 7.16 10.11 -8.79
N CYS A 11 7.01 10.55 -7.54
CA CYS A 11 5.85 10.29 -6.72
C CYS A 11 5.15 11.57 -6.30
N GLY A 12 3.81 11.56 -6.29
CA GLY A 12 2.99 12.58 -5.66
C GLY A 12 2.02 11.94 -4.66
N TYR A 13 1.69 12.65 -3.61
CA TYR A 13 0.76 12.19 -2.59
C TYR A 13 -0.47 13.11 -2.52
N MET A 14 -1.65 12.48 -2.48
CA MET A 14 -2.93 13.16 -2.32
C MET A 14 -3.54 12.74 -0.98
N GLY A 15 -3.89 13.68 -0.14
CA GLY A 15 -4.41 13.39 1.19
C GLY A 15 -4.58 14.65 2.02
N ALA A 16 -4.85 14.50 3.32
CA ALA A 16 -4.98 15.61 4.23
C ALA A 16 -4.17 15.42 5.52
N VAL A 17 -3.68 16.53 6.04
CA VAL A 17 -3.09 16.66 7.38
C VAL A 17 -3.72 17.86 8.10
N GLY A 18 -3.62 17.91 9.41
CA GLY A 18 -3.95 19.09 10.18
C GLY A 18 -2.88 20.18 10.04
N ASP A 19 -3.18 21.37 10.56
CA ASP A 19 -2.22 22.48 10.69
C ASP A 19 -1.38 22.39 11.99
N ASP A 20 -1.42 21.22 12.64
CA ASP A 20 -0.68 20.89 13.85
C ASP A 20 0.82 20.59 13.57
N ALA A 21 1.57 20.30 14.63
CA ALA A 21 3.00 19.97 14.52
C ALA A 21 3.24 18.70 13.73
N LEU A 22 2.41 17.66 13.94
CA LEU A 22 2.52 16.38 13.22
C LEU A 22 2.25 16.53 11.72
N GLY A 23 1.28 17.35 11.32
CA GLY A 23 1.01 17.64 9.92
C GLY A 23 2.19 18.30 9.22
N LYS A 24 2.86 19.23 9.89
CA LYS A 24 4.09 19.87 9.37
C LYS A 24 5.23 18.86 9.23
N ASP A 25 5.38 17.96 10.19
CA ASP A 25 6.41 16.91 10.18
C ASP A 25 6.15 15.89 9.08
N VAL A 26 4.90 15.48 8.87
CA VAL A 26 4.50 14.58 7.76
C VAL A 26 4.84 15.23 6.42
N LEU A 27 4.45 16.48 6.19
CA LEU A 27 4.71 17.18 4.93
C LEU A 27 6.21 17.36 4.69
N LYS A 28 6.96 17.73 5.73
CA LYS A 28 8.42 17.86 5.65
C LYS A 28 9.05 16.51 5.31
N SER A 29 8.68 15.47 6.03
CA SER A 29 9.22 14.12 5.86
C SER A 29 8.95 13.55 4.46
N LEU A 30 7.79 13.81 3.85
CA LEU A 30 7.50 13.42 2.46
C LEU A 30 8.37 14.18 1.46
N ARG A 31 8.56 15.48 1.67
CA ARG A 31 9.42 16.33 0.81
C ARG A 31 10.89 15.91 0.90
N ASP A 32 11.38 15.59 2.09
CA ASP A 32 12.76 15.10 2.31
C ASP A 32 13.03 13.79 1.53
N GLU A 33 11.97 13.00 1.28
CA GLU A 33 12.01 11.78 0.45
C GLU A 33 11.66 12.05 -1.03
N ASN A 34 11.67 13.31 -1.47
CA ASN A 34 11.34 13.73 -2.84
C ASN A 34 9.92 13.37 -3.32
N VAL A 35 8.96 13.27 -2.42
CA VAL A 35 7.54 13.10 -2.76
C VAL A 35 6.90 14.47 -3.00
N ASP A 36 6.23 14.66 -4.14
CA ASP A 36 5.46 15.89 -4.40
C ASP A 36 4.23 15.92 -3.50
N THR A 37 4.14 16.99 -2.69
CA THR A 37 3.07 17.21 -1.72
C THR A 37 2.09 18.31 -2.16
N LYS A 38 2.11 18.75 -3.42
CA LYS A 38 1.24 19.84 -3.89
C LYS A 38 -0.26 19.52 -3.79
N SER A 39 -0.61 18.24 -3.87
CA SER A 39 -1.99 17.77 -3.73
C SER A 39 -2.36 17.39 -2.30
N MET A 40 -1.51 17.72 -1.33
CA MET A 40 -1.83 17.57 0.10
C MET A 40 -2.62 18.77 0.58
N ILE A 41 -3.71 18.50 1.29
CA ILE A 41 -4.56 19.53 1.90
C ILE A 41 -4.16 19.71 3.36
N VAL A 42 -3.91 20.94 3.77
CA VAL A 42 -3.73 21.28 5.20
C VAL A 42 -5.07 21.79 5.74
N LYS A 43 -5.65 21.09 6.69
CA LYS A 43 -6.96 21.37 7.30
C LYS A 43 -6.79 22.25 8.53
N PRO A 44 -7.24 23.53 8.48
CA PRO A 44 -7.10 24.44 9.62
C PRO A 44 -7.86 23.94 10.86
N GLY A 45 -7.20 24.00 12.03
CA GLY A 45 -7.76 23.60 13.32
C GLY A 45 -8.05 22.11 13.46
N LYS A 46 -7.53 21.28 12.56
CA LYS A 46 -7.72 19.82 12.56
C LYS A 46 -6.47 19.10 13.06
N ILE A 47 -6.69 17.87 13.54
CA ILE A 47 -5.64 16.99 14.10
C ILE A 47 -5.21 15.98 13.03
N THR A 48 -3.90 15.84 12.85
CA THR A 48 -3.30 14.87 11.92
C THR A 48 -3.44 13.44 12.46
N LEU A 49 -3.87 12.51 11.59
CA LEU A 49 -3.84 11.07 11.90
C LEU A 49 -2.40 10.65 12.24
N HIS A 50 -2.26 9.93 13.34
CA HIS A 50 -0.97 9.36 13.75
C HIS A 50 -1.16 8.05 14.51
N THR A 51 -0.10 7.30 14.63
CA THR A 51 -0.08 6.02 15.32
C THR A 51 1.06 5.99 16.33
N ASP A 52 0.72 5.66 17.59
CA ASP A 52 1.71 5.36 18.62
C ASP A 52 1.90 3.83 18.69
N ILE A 53 3.13 3.38 18.54
CA ILE A 53 3.48 1.96 18.59
C ILE A 53 4.33 1.72 19.84
N VAL A 54 3.77 0.97 20.78
CA VAL A 54 4.49 0.50 21.96
C VAL A 54 5.00 -0.91 21.70
N ILE A 55 6.29 -1.12 21.90
CA ILE A 55 6.95 -2.43 21.71
C ILE A 55 7.53 -2.84 23.06
N ASP A 56 7.23 -4.05 23.51
CA ASP A 56 7.82 -4.60 24.75
C ASP A 56 9.15 -5.34 24.48
N ASP A 57 9.79 -5.79 25.55
CA ASP A 57 11.10 -6.48 25.49
C ASP A 57 11.05 -7.84 24.76
N GLU A 58 9.84 -8.39 24.53
CA GLU A 58 9.61 -9.61 23.76
C GLU A 58 9.26 -9.32 22.28
N GLY A 59 9.28 -8.05 21.88
CA GLY A 59 8.95 -7.61 20.51
C GLY A 59 7.45 -7.61 20.19
N ARG A 60 6.57 -7.76 21.21
CA ARG A 60 5.11 -7.67 21.03
C ARG A 60 4.73 -6.21 20.87
N LYS A 61 3.84 -5.95 19.92
CA LYS A 61 3.41 -4.58 19.57
C LYS A 61 2.00 -4.31 20.05
N PHE A 62 1.80 -3.16 20.66
CA PHE A 62 0.51 -2.56 20.89
C PHE A 62 0.42 -1.27 20.08
N ILE A 63 -0.59 -1.15 19.24
CA ILE A 63 -0.77 -0.03 18.30
C ILE A 63 -1.97 0.78 18.72
N MET A 64 -1.75 2.06 19.02
CA MET A 64 -2.80 3.05 19.26
C MET A 64 -2.95 3.92 18.02
N LEU A 65 -4.08 3.80 17.33
CA LEU A 65 -4.41 4.63 16.19
C LEU A 65 -5.19 5.86 16.66
N ASN A 66 -4.58 7.03 16.57
CA ASN A 66 -5.26 8.31 16.73
C ASN A 66 -5.72 8.79 15.35
N MET A 67 -7.01 8.66 15.07
CA MET A 67 -7.58 9.01 13.75
C MET A 67 -7.43 10.47 13.41
N GLY A 68 -7.41 11.36 14.42
CA GLY A 68 -7.56 12.78 14.16
C GLY A 68 -8.87 13.07 13.40
N ASP A 69 -9.02 14.27 12.91
CA ASP A 69 -10.20 14.66 12.12
C ASP A 69 -9.84 15.30 10.77
N ALA A 70 -8.56 15.58 10.53
CA ALA A 70 -8.09 16.06 9.23
C ALA A 70 -8.31 15.03 8.12
N PHE A 71 -7.99 13.79 8.40
CA PHE A 71 -8.12 12.67 7.48
C PHE A 71 -9.60 12.39 7.11
N GLU A 72 -10.47 12.25 8.12
CA GLU A 72 -11.89 11.94 7.91
C GLU A 72 -12.67 13.07 7.24
N SER A 73 -12.23 14.31 7.42
CA SER A 73 -12.90 15.48 6.84
C SER A 73 -12.53 15.76 5.40
N LEU A 74 -11.63 14.97 4.79
CA LEU A 74 -11.24 15.15 3.40
C LEU A 74 -12.35 14.66 2.45
N THR A 75 -12.77 15.54 1.55
CA THR A 75 -13.76 15.23 0.51
C THR A 75 -13.13 15.22 -0.89
N SER A 76 -13.77 14.58 -1.85
CA SER A 76 -13.29 14.55 -3.24
C SER A 76 -13.22 15.93 -3.87
N ASP A 77 -14.13 16.83 -3.52
CA ASP A 77 -14.20 18.17 -4.13
C ASP A 77 -13.02 19.07 -3.73
N GLU A 78 -12.32 18.73 -2.66
CA GLU A 78 -11.14 19.45 -2.20
C GLU A 78 -9.86 19.01 -2.93
N LEU A 79 -9.88 17.89 -3.64
CA LEU A 79 -8.71 17.32 -4.31
C LEU A 79 -8.69 17.65 -5.80
N ASP A 80 -7.55 18.12 -6.27
CA ASP A 80 -7.27 18.23 -7.70
C ASP A 80 -6.78 16.88 -8.25
N TYR A 81 -7.66 16.20 -8.98
CA TYR A 81 -7.34 14.94 -9.64
C TYR A 81 -6.68 15.10 -11.02
N SER A 82 -6.33 16.31 -11.44
CA SER A 82 -5.73 16.54 -12.77
C SER A 82 -4.46 15.72 -13.00
N ALA A 83 -3.63 15.60 -11.96
CA ALA A 83 -2.39 14.81 -11.98
C ALA A 83 -2.65 13.29 -12.15
N VAL A 84 -3.81 12.79 -11.77
CA VAL A 84 -4.13 11.35 -11.88
C VAL A 84 -4.12 10.89 -13.33
N SER A 85 -4.66 11.68 -14.24
CA SER A 85 -4.74 11.31 -15.67
C SER A 85 -3.38 11.29 -16.38
N SER A 86 -2.37 11.94 -15.83
CA SER A 86 -0.99 11.95 -16.36
C SER A 86 -0.06 10.96 -15.63
N ALA A 87 -0.53 10.33 -14.57
CA ALA A 87 0.23 9.34 -13.84
C ALA A 87 0.35 8.01 -14.60
N LYS A 88 1.40 7.24 -14.34
CA LYS A 88 1.50 5.86 -14.82
C LYS A 88 0.71 4.89 -13.93
N VAL A 89 0.65 5.19 -12.63
CA VAL A 89 0.01 4.34 -11.62
C VAL A 89 -0.73 5.22 -10.62
N PHE A 90 -1.93 4.81 -10.27
CA PHE A 90 -2.69 5.31 -9.13
C PHE A 90 -2.76 4.21 -8.08
N TYR A 91 -2.21 4.49 -6.89
CA TYR A 91 -2.22 3.58 -5.75
C TYR A 91 -3.13 4.11 -4.65
N THR A 92 -3.87 3.22 -3.99
CA THR A 92 -4.70 3.56 -2.83
C THR A 92 -4.81 2.38 -1.86
N ASP A 93 -5.02 2.69 -0.57
CA ASP A 93 -5.48 1.78 0.47
C ASP A 93 -7.01 1.88 0.69
N LEU A 94 -7.71 2.66 -0.13
CA LEU A 94 -9.12 2.98 -0.08
C LEU A 94 -9.51 3.90 1.10
N LEU A 95 -8.56 4.60 1.67
CA LEU A 95 -8.76 5.49 2.81
C LEU A 95 -8.20 6.90 2.53
N PRO A 96 -8.96 7.98 2.82
CA PRO A 96 -10.39 7.97 3.15
C PRO A 96 -11.22 7.54 1.94
N LYS A 97 -12.32 6.86 2.23
CA LYS A 97 -13.12 6.10 1.25
C LYS A 97 -13.51 6.90 -0.01
N GLU A 98 -14.17 8.03 0.20
CA GLU A 98 -14.80 8.77 -0.89
C GLU A 98 -13.77 9.36 -1.87
N PRO A 99 -12.70 10.06 -1.43
CA PRO A 99 -11.61 10.49 -2.29
C PRO A 99 -10.90 9.35 -3.00
N ALA A 100 -10.65 8.25 -2.31
CA ALA A 100 -9.95 7.08 -2.86
C ALA A 100 -10.75 6.42 -3.99
N ILE A 101 -12.05 6.19 -3.80
CA ILE A 101 -12.95 5.61 -4.83
C ILE A 101 -13.05 6.56 -6.04
N THR A 102 -13.14 7.86 -5.80
CA THR A 102 -13.16 8.87 -6.87
C THR A 102 -11.86 8.82 -7.68
N GLY A 103 -10.72 8.74 -7.00
CA GLY A 103 -9.41 8.60 -7.64
C GLY A 103 -9.31 7.34 -8.50
N LEU A 104 -9.72 6.16 -7.97
CA LEU A 104 -9.75 4.91 -8.72
C LEU A 104 -10.59 5.01 -10.00
N LYS A 105 -11.80 5.57 -9.91
CA LYS A 105 -12.69 5.75 -11.06
C LYS A 105 -12.09 6.68 -12.13
N LYS A 106 -11.49 7.79 -11.70
CA LYS A 106 -10.81 8.74 -12.59
C LYS A 106 -9.57 8.12 -13.24
N ALA A 107 -8.72 7.43 -12.47
CA ALA A 107 -7.58 6.71 -12.99
C ALA A 107 -7.98 5.66 -14.03
N ARG A 108 -8.96 4.83 -13.72
CA ARG A 108 -9.49 3.82 -14.66
C ARG A 108 -10.03 4.43 -15.94
N LYS A 109 -10.78 5.54 -15.85
CA LYS A 109 -11.31 6.28 -17.01
C LYS A 109 -10.20 6.85 -17.89
N ALA A 110 -9.08 7.25 -17.27
CA ALA A 110 -7.92 7.80 -17.99
C ALA A 110 -6.95 6.70 -18.51
N GLY A 111 -7.23 5.41 -18.29
CA GLY A 111 -6.35 4.31 -18.69
C GLY A 111 -5.09 4.18 -17.83
N VAL A 112 -5.07 4.80 -16.66
CA VAL A 112 -3.97 4.73 -15.69
C VAL A 112 -4.04 3.40 -14.94
N LYS A 113 -2.91 2.72 -14.76
CA LYS A 113 -2.82 1.48 -13.98
C LYS A 113 -3.24 1.73 -12.55
N THR A 114 -4.15 0.92 -12.03
CA THR A 114 -4.72 1.08 -10.69
C THR A 114 -4.27 -0.03 -9.75
N VAL A 115 -3.85 0.35 -8.54
CA VAL A 115 -3.42 -0.57 -7.48
C VAL A 115 -4.21 -0.29 -6.22
N PHE A 116 -4.92 -1.29 -5.72
CA PHE A 116 -5.57 -1.22 -4.42
C PHE A 116 -4.89 -2.21 -3.46
N ASN A 117 -4.27 -1.67 -2.41
CA ASN A 117 -3.62 -2.44 -1.35
C ASN A 117 -4.44 -2.35 -0.05
N MET A 118 -5.17 -3.38 0.27
CA MET A 118 -5.93 -3.48 1.52
C MET A 118 -4.98 -3.92 2.65
N GLN A 119 -4.47 -2.96 3.40
CA GLN A 119 -3.41 -3.18 4.40
C GLN A 119 -3.90 -3.69 5.75
N VAL A 120 -5.20 -3.60 6.01
CA VAL A 120 -5.82 -3.98 7.28
C VAL A 120 -6.97 -4.95 7.07
N GLY A 121 -7.42 -5.61 8.14
CA GLY A 121 -8.55 -6.53 8.10
C GLY A 121 -9.87 -5.85 7.79
N LEU A 122 -10.86 -6.64 7.37
CA LEU A 122 -12.21 -6.15 7.04
C LEU A 122 -12.87 -5.44 8.22
N GLY A 123 -12.69 -5.97 9.44
CA GLY A 123 -13.22 -5.33 10.65
C GLY A 123 -12.67 -3.92 10.85
N THR A 124 -11.38 -3.70 10.60
CA THR A 124 -10.77 -2.36 10.67
C THR A 124 -11.30 -1.45 9.56
N MET A 125 -11.42 -1.96 8.32
CA MET A 125 -12.01 -1.18 7.22
C MET A 125 -13.43 -0.72 7.55
N GLN A 126 -14.26 -1.60 8.15
CA GLN A 126 -15.61 -1.28 8.59
C GLN A 126 -15.61 -0.24 9.70
N GLY A 127 -14.68 -0.33 10.66
CA GLY A 127 -14.47 0.71 11.68
C GLY A 127 -14.08 2.07 11.09
N LEU A 128 -13.46 2.08 9.90
CA LEU A 128 -13.12 3.27 9.10
C LEU A 128 -14.20 3.61 8.04
N HIS A 129 -15.41 3.15 8.26
CA HIS A 129 -16.58 3.43 7.43
C HIS A 129 -16.49 2.90 5.98
N VAL A 130 -15.68 1.86 5.72
CA VAL A 130 -15.59 1.18 4.42
C VAL A 130 -16.23 -0.19 4.53
N SER A 131 -17.37 -0.39 3.91
CA SER A 131 -18.09 -1.67 3.94
C SER A 131 -17.45 -2.72 3.00
N LYS A 132 -17.78 -3.99 3.23
CA LYS A 132 -17.38 -5.10 2.36
C LYS A 132 -17.83 -4.88 0.92
N GLU A 133 -19.06 -4.42 0.73
CA GLU A 133 -19.66 -4.15 -0.58
C GLU A 133 -18.93 -3.03 -1.33
N GLU A 134 -18.48 -2.00 -0.61
CA GLU A 134 -17.69 -0.91 -1.17
C GLU A 134 -16.29 -1.37 -1.59
N ILE A 135 -15.63 -2.21 -0.77
CA ILE A 135 -14.36 -2.85 -1.13
C ILE A 135 -14.53 -3.65 -2.43
N LEU A 136 -15.50 -4.57 -2.47
CA LEU A 136 -15.76 -5.41 -3.63
C LEU A 136 -16.13 -4.59 -4.87
N SER A 137 -16.88 -3.49 -4.68
CA SER A 137 -17.21 -2.57 -5.78
C SER A 137 -15.97 -1.84 -6.31
N ALA A 138 -15.01 -1.45 -5.45
CA ALA A 138 -13.77 -0.80 -5.84
C ALA A 138 -12.89 -1.72 -6.70
N LEU A 139 -12.95 -3.04 -6.49
CA LEU A 139 -12.20 -4.03 -7.28
C LEU A 139 -12.52 -3.99 -8.78
N LYS A 140 -13.69 -3.52 -9.17
CA LYS A 140 -14.06 -3.35 -10.60
C LYS A 140 -13.20 -2.30 -11.31
N PHE A 141 -12.58 -1.41 -10.55
CA PHE A 141 -11.70 -0.34 -11.04
C PHE A 141 -10.22 -0.62 -10.77
N THR A 142 -9.89 -1.85 -10.32
CA THR A 142 -8.56 -2.21 -9.83
C THR A 142 -7.88 -3.18 -10.79
N ASP A 143 -6.66 -2.85 -11.24
CA ASP A 143 -5.82 -3.73 -12.07
C ASP A 143 -4.97 -4.66 -11.21
N ILE A 144 -4.56 -4.23 -10.01
CA ILE A 144 -3.80 -5.05 -9.06
C ILE A 144 -4.43 -4.91 -7.69
N PHE A 145 -4.97 -6.00 -7.16
CA PHE A 145 -5.50 -6.05 -5.80
C PHE A 145 -4.54 -6.80 -4.88
N ALA A 146 -4.10 -6.14 -3.83
CA ALA A 146 -3.12 -6.67 -2.89
C ALA A 146 -3.62 -6.55 -1.44
N PRO A 147 -4.46 -7.47 -0.97
CA PRO A 147 -4.85 -7.51 0.43
C PRO A 147 -3.73 -8.10 1.29
N CYS A 148 -3.63 -7.62 2.54
CA CYS A 148 -2.86 -8.33 3.56
C CYS A 148 -3.54 -9.68 3.89
N ARG A 149 -2.78 -10.62 4.50
CA ARG A 149 -3.30 -11.96 4.83
C ARG A 149 -4.62 -11.90 5.60
N GLY A 150 -4.68 -11.12 6.68
CA GLY A 150 -5.89 -10.98 7.50
C GLY A 150 -7.06 -10.42 6.69
N GLY A 151 -6.81 -9.35 5.96
CA GLY A 151 -7.81 -8.73 5.09
C GLY A 151 -8.34 -9.66 4.01
N LEU A 152 -7.46 -10.47 3.40
CA LEU A 152 -7.86 -11.48 2.42
C LEU A 152 -8.84 -12.49 3.03
N TYR A 153 -8.48 -13.08 4.17
CA TYR A 153 -9.27 -14.15 4.79
C TYR A 153 -10.59 -13.65 5.34
N GLU A 154 -10.60 -12.48 5.97
CA GLU A 154 -11.82 -11.85 6.45
C GLU A 154 -12.77 -11.45 5.29
N LEU A 155 -12.21 -10.91 4.21
CA LEU A 155 -12.98 -10.49 3.03
C LEU A 155 -13.65 -11.68 2.33
N THR A 156 -12.93 -12.79 2.20
CA THR A 156 -13.38 -13.97 1.45
C THR A 156 -14.06 -15.04 2.32
N GLY A 157 -13.85 -15.01 3.64
CA GLY A 157 -14.38 -15.97 4.58
C GLY A 157 -13.69 -17.35 4.53
N THR A 158 -12.51 -17.44 3.94
CA THR A 158 -11.73 -18.68 3.83
C THR A 158 -10.22 -18.42 3.89
N THR A 159 -9.45 -19.41 4.31
CA THR A 159 -7.97 -19.38 4.31
C THR A 159 -7.37 -20.17 3.14
N ASP A 160 -8.20 -20.85 2.34
CA ASP A 160 -7.78 -21.52 1.11
C ASP A 160 -7.57 -20.47 0.01
N LEU A 161 -6.33 -20.32 -0.45
CA LEU A 161 -5.98 -19.29 -1.43
C LEU A 161 -6.69 -19.47 -2.77
N ASP A 162 -6.90 -20.70 -3.23
CA ASP A 162 -7.57 -20.95 -4.49
C ASP A 162 -9.08 -20.65 -4.38
N ALA A 163 -9.68 -20.88 -3.19
CA ALA A 163 -11.05 -20.45 -2.91
C ALA A 163 -11.14 -18.92 -2.82
N CYS A 164 -10.15 -18.24 -2.19
CA CYS A 164 -10.06 -16.78 -2.20
C CYS A 164 -10.03 -16.22 -3.63
N VAL A 165 -9.21 -16.79 -4.50
CA VAL A 165 -9.11 -16.38 -5.91
C VAL A 165 -10.45 -16.54 -6.61
N ARG A 166 -11.07 -17.72 -6.53
CA ARG A 166 -12.40 -17.97 -7.15
C ARG A 166 -13.43 -16.92 -6.71
N TYR A 167 -13.48 -16.61 -5.41
CA TYR A 167 -14.38 -15.60 -4.86
C TYR A 167 -14.07 -14.20 -5.42
N LEU A 168 -12.79 -13.80 -5.42
CA LEU A 168 -12.37 -12.47 -5.85
C LEU A 168 -12.52 -12.25 -7.36
N ARG A 169 -12.47 -13.32 -8.19
CA ARG A 169 -12.62 -13.23 -9.65
C ARG A 169 -13.99 -12.72 -10.11
N ASP A 170 -15.01 -12.80 -9.26
CA ASP A 170 -16.30 -12.17 -9.55
C ASP A 170 -16.21 -10.64 -9.56
N TYR A 171 -15.22 -10.09 -8.86
CA TYR A 171 -15.06 -8.64 -8.64
C TYR A 171 -13.82 -8.04 -9.29
N CYS A 172 -12.70 -8.79 -9.31
CA CYS A 172 -11.41 -8.33 -9.82
C CYS A 172 -10.93 -9.20 -10.98
N LYS A 173 -10.76 -8.61 -12.17
CA LYS A 173 -10.24 -9.31 -13.36
C LYS A 173 -8.73 -9.12 -13.54
N GLY A 174 -8.11 -8.24 -12.77
CA GLY A 174 -6.69 -7.96 -12.80
C GLY A 174 -5.85 -8.95 -11.99
N THR A 175 -4.61 -8.57 -11.71
CA THR A 175 -3.69 -9.35 -10.88
C THR A 175 -4.13 -9.36 -9.41
N LEU A 176 -4.15 -10.54 -8.80
CA LEU A 176 -4.33 -10.72 -7.35
C LEU A 176 -2.96 -11.02 -6.74
N LEU A 177 -2.52 -10.22 -5.76
CA LEU A 177 -1.20 -10.33 -5.14
C LEU A 177 -1.33 -10.42 -3.62
N PHE A 178 -0.98 -11.57 -3.04
CA PHE A 178 -1.14 -11.86 -1.62
C PHE A 178 0.21 -11.91 -0.92
N THR A 179 0.40 -11.05 0.08
CA THR A 179 1.57 -11.09 0.97
C THR A 179 1.25 -11.91 2.21
N LEU A 180 2.05 -12.95 2.46
CA LEU A 180 1.79 -13.97 3.48
C LEU A 180 2.82 -13.93 4.63
N GLY A 181 3.53 -12.82 4.79
CA GLY A 181 4.58 -12.64 5.79
C GLY A 181 5.74 -13.61 5.56
N LYS A 182 6.13 -14.37 6.58
CA LYS A 182 7.24 -15.34 6.49
C LYS A 182 7.03 -16.47 5.48
N GLU A 183 5.83 -16.68 5.00
CA GLU A 183 5.53 -17.68 3.96
C GLU A 183 5.83 -17.12 2.56
N GLY A 184 6.13 -15.82 2.44
CA GLY A 184 6.43 -15.16 1.18
C GLY A 184 5.22 -14.49 0.55
N SER A 185 5.06 -14.66 -0.76
CA SER A 185 3.97 -14.05 -1.53
C SER A 185 3.49 -14.96 -2.64
N VAL A 186 2.22 -14.80 -3.00
CA VAL A 186 1.58 -15.53 -4.09
C VAL A 186 0.83 -14.52 -4.97
N ALA A 187 0.98 -14.63 -6.28
CA ALA A 187 0.19 -13.85 -7.22
C ALA A 187 -0.54 -14.75 -8.21
N TYR A 188 -1.67 -14.26 -8.69
CA TYR A 188 -2.43 -14.84 -9.79
C TYR A 188 -2.66 -13.75 -10.84
N ASP A 189 -2.23 -14.00 -12.06
CA ASP A 189 -2.46 -13.05 -13.15
C ASP A 189 -3.91 -13.09 -13.69
N GLU A 190 -4.16 -12.34 -14.74
CA GLU A 190 -5.47 -12.23 -15.38
C GLU A 190 -5.94 -13.57 -16.03
N GLN A 191 -5.03 -14.52 -16.23
CA GLN A 191 -5.29 -15.87 -16.76
C GLN A 191 -5.22 -16.94 -15.67
N ASP A 192 -5.23 -16.56 -14.39
CA ASP A 192 -5.11 -17.45 -13.23
C ASP A 192 -3.81 -18.27 -13.16
N ARG A 193 -2.75 -17.82 -13.85
CA ARG A 193 -1.43 -18.41 -13.67
C ARG A 193 -0.88 -17.99 -12.31
N LYS A 194 -0.47 -19.00 -11.55
CA LYS A 194 0.02 -18.83 -10.17
C LYS A 194 1.52 -18.62 -10.14
N TYR A 195 1.95 -17.61 -9.41
CA TYR A 195 3.35 -17.31 -9.12
C TYR A 195 3.56 -17.35 -7.61
N THR A 196 4.66 -17.95 -7.16
CA THR A 196 4.98 -18.06 -5.73
C THR A 196 6.43 -17.69 -5.50
N VAL A 197 6.66 -16.79 -4.56
CA VAL A 197 8.01 -16.40 -4.12
C VAL A 197 8.08 -16.58 -2.61
N LYS A 198 9.05 -17.37 -2.14
CA LYS A 198 9.30 -17.56 -0.71
C LYS A 198 9.86 -16.29 -0.09
N SER A 199 9.61 -16.09 1.20
CA SER A 199 10.27 -15.01 1.94
C SER A 199 11.76 -15.27 2.07
N CYS A 200 12.49 -14.22 2.42
CA CYS A 200 13.90 -14.31 2.74
C CYS A 200 14.09 -14.96 4.12
N ASP A 201 15.07 -15.83 4.24
CA ASP A 201 15.52 -16.35 5.54
C ASP A 201 16.48 -15.35 6.16
N LEU A 202 16.02 -14.63 7.18
CA LEU A 202 16.78 -13.53 7.82
C LEU A 202 16.38 -13.36 9.28
N GLU A 203 17.28 -12.78 10.04
CA GLU A 203 16.99 -12.32 11.40
C GLU A 203 16.17 -11.01 11.34
N VAL A 204 14.93 -11.08 11.80
CA VAL A 204 14.00 -9.95 11.79
C VAL A 204 14.24 -9.08 12.99
N VAL A 205 14.62 -7.81 12.76
CA VAL A 205 14.73 -6.77 13.79
C VAL A 205 13.38 -6.07 14.01
N ASP A 206 12.77 -5.58 12.91
CA ASP A 206 11.45 -4.94 12.94
C ASP A 206 10.74 -5.15 11.61
N SER A 207 9.57 -5.79 11.62
CA SER A 207 8.77 -6.05 10.41
C SER A 207 7.87 -4.89 9.99
N THR A 208 7.90 -3.77 10.72
CA THR A 208 7.07 -2.59 10.39
C THR A 208 7.49 -2.00 9.05
N GLY A 209 6.53 -1.78 8.16
CA GLY A 209 6.78 -1.23 6.81
C GLY A 209 7.24 -2.26 5.76
N ALA A 210 7.42 -3.54 6.13
CA ALA A 210 7.81 -4.57 5.16
C ALA A 210 6.79 -4.71 4.01
N GLY A 211 5.49 -4.66 4.33
CA GLY A 211 4.41 -4.69 3.33
C GLY A 211 4.41 -3.47 2.42
N ASP A 212 4.68 -2.29 2.98
CA ASP A 212 4.79 -1.04 2.21
C ASP A 212 5.99 -1.06 1.27
N SER A 213 7.13 -1.55 1.78
CA SER A 213 8.35 -1.75 0.98
C SER A 213 8.12 -2.76 -0.14
N TYR A 214 7.44 -3.88 0.15
CA TYR A 214 7.06 -4.88 -0.84
C TYR A 214 6.21 -4.26 -1.96
N MET A 215 5.12 -3.58 -1.60
CA MET A 215 4.19 -3.02 -2.59
C MET A 215 4.83 -1.91 -3.42
N GLY A 216 5.58 -1.00 -2.79
CA GLY A 216 6.32 0.03 -3.50
C GLY A 216 7.32 -0.56 -4.51
N SER A 217 8.06 -1.59 -4.10
CA SER A 217 9.04 -2.27 -4.95
C SER A 217 8.40 -3.08 -6.07
N PHE A 218 7.27 -3.75 -5.80
CA PHE A 218 6.50 -4.46 -6.82
C PHE A 218 5.97 -3.50 -7.89
N ILE A 219 5.36 -2.38 -7.48
CA ILE A 219 4.88 -1.34 -8.39
C ILE A 219 6.03 -0.78 -9.24
N TYR A 220 7.18 -0.52 -8.63
CA TYR A 220 8.36 -0.05 -9.34
C TYR A 220 8.78 -0.98 -10.47
N GLN A 221 8.92 -2.26 -10.18
CA GLN A 221 9.36 -3.22 -11.20
C GLN A 221 8.25 -3.57 -12.20
N HIS A 222 7.07 -3.91 -11.71
CA HIS A 222 6.00 -4.42 -12.58
C HIS A 222 5.33 -3.31 -13.39
N CYS A 223 4.97 -2.19 -12.73
CA CYS A 223 4.18 -1.16 -13.37
C CYS A 223 5.03 -0.08 -14.06
N LEU A 224 6.23 0.23 -13.54
CA LEU A 224 7.06 1.30 -14.10
C LEU A 224 8.15 0.77 -15.03
N ASN A 225 8.77 -0.37 -14.70
CA ASN A 225 9.83 -1.00 -15.48
C ASN A 225 9.34 -2.16 -16.36
N CYS A 226 8.05 -2.50 -16.33
CA CYS A 226 7.42 -3.54 -17.17
C CYS A 226 8.05 -4.94 -16.99
N MET A 227 8.59 -5.24 -15.82
CA MET A 227 9.12 -6.57 -15.51
C MET A 227 7.99 -7.59 -15.31
N SER A 228 8.30 -8.86 -15.46
CA SER A 228 7.34 -9.94 -15.20
C SER A 228 6.85 -9.91 -13.74
N ILE A 229 5.68 -10.53 -13.49
CA ILE A 229 5.14 -10.66 -12.13
C ILE A 229 6.16 -11.35 -11.22
N GLU A 230 6.76 -12.45 -11.67
CA GLU A 230 7.68 -13.24 -10.87
C GLU A 230 8.95 -12.46 -10.51
N GLU A 231 9.57 -11.78 -11.48
CA GLU A 231 10.76 -10.94 -11.23
C GLU A 231 10.44 -9.79 -10.30
N SER A 232 9.28 -9.17 -10.48
CA SER A 232 8.81 -8.08 -9.62
C SER A 232 8.55 -8.55 -8.19
N MET A 233 7.98 -9.73 -7.99
CA MET A 233 7.79 -10.35 -6.68
C MET A 233 9.12 -10.67 -6.01
N LYS A 234 10.11 -11.21 -6.75
CA LYS A 234 11.46 -11.49 -6.22
C LYS A 234 12.13 -10.22 -5.73
N PHE A 235 12.14 -9.17 -6.55
CA PHE A 235 12.69 -7.86 -6.17
C PHE A 235 11.96 -7.26 -4.96
N ALA A 236 10.63 -7.30 -4.95
CA ALA A 236 9.82 -6.81 -3.84
C ALA A 236 10.09 -7.58 -2.53
N THR A 237 10.28 -8.90 -2.62
CA THR A 237 10.64 -9.74 -1.47
C THR A 237 12.00 -9.34 -0.90
N MET A 238 12.99 -9.06 -1.74
CA MET A 238 14.31 -8.59 -1.30
C MET A 238 14.22 -7.24 -0.58
N CYS A 239 13.50 -6.27 -1.14
CA CYS A 239 13.34 -4.96 -0.52
C CYS A 239 12.59 -5.04 0.81
N ALA A 240 11.53 -5.86 0.89
CA ALA A 240 10.80 -6.10 2.12
C ALA A 240 11.67 -6.79 3.18
N GLY A 241 12.48 -7.75 2.77
CA GLY A 241 13.45 -8.39 3.64
C GLY A 241 14.48 -7.41 4.18
N HIS A 242 15.08 -6.58 3.33
CA HIS A 242 15.97 -5.50 3.80
C HIS A 242 15.29 -4.61 4.83
N THR A 243 14.03 -4.24 4.61
CA THR A 243 13.27 -3.41 5.56
C THR A 243 13.19 -4.07 6.93
N CYS A 244 13.07 -5.40 6.99
CA CYS A 244 13.00 -6.15 8.24
C CYS A 244 14.34 -6.21 9.03
N THR A 245 15.47 -5.83 8.45
CA THR A 245 16.78 -5.88 9.10
C THR A 245 17.12 -4.65 9.94
N GLY A 246 16.27 -3.66 9.98
CA GLY A 246 16.46 -2.43 10.76
C GLY A 246 15.20 -1.96 11.46
N ILE A 247 15.34 -0.93 12.29
CA ILE A 247 14.25 -0.38 13.08
C ILE A 247 13.47 0.68 12.29
N GLY A 248 12.15 0.60 12.34
CA GLY A 248 11.24 1.61 11.85
C GLY A 248 10.68 1.35 10.46
N ALA A 249 9.46 1.81 10.24
CA ALA A 249 8.66 1.56 9.02
C ALA A 249 9.31 2.06 7.72
N ARG A 250 10.33 2.88 7.80
CA ARG A 250 11.04 3.47 6.65
C ARG A 250 12.48 2.97 6.52
N PHE A 251 12.82 1.83 7.10
CA PHE A 251 14.14 1.19 6.86
C PHE A 251 14.16 0.45 5.51
N SER A 252 13.48 1.00 4.52
CA SER A 252 13.42 0.44 3.18
C SER A 252 14.62 0.88 2.32
N PRO A 253 15.13 0.01 1.41
CA PRO A 253 16.34 0.31 0.64
C PRO A 253 16.12 1.39 -0.41
N ASP A 254 17.17 2.16 -0.71
CA ASP A 254 17.26 2.95 -1.94
C ASP A 254 17.57 2.05 -3.15
N LEU A 255 17.56 2.65 -4.36
CA LEU A 255 17.79 1.90 -5.59
C LEU A 255 19.15 1.20 -5.59
N LYS A 256 20.21 1.90 -5.16
CA LYS A 256 21.57 1.34 -5.13
C LYS A 256 21.68 0.16 -4.19
N THR A 257 21.10 0.27 -3.00
CA THR A 257 21.04 -0.81 -2.01
C THR A 257 20.23 -1.98 -2.56
N ALA A 258 19.05 -1.72 -3.15
CA ALA A 258 18.17 -2.75 -3.70
C ALA A 258 18.82 -3.55 -4.84
N GLU A 259 19.66 -2.90 -5.69
CA GLU A 259 20.37 -3.56 -6.79
C GLU A 259 21.57 -4.39 -6.33
N THR A 260 22.16 -4.04 -5.19
CA THR A 260 23.38 -4.70 -4.68
C THR A 260 23.11 -5.72 -3.58
N PHE A 261 21.91 -5.72 -3.03
CA PHE A 261 21.51 -6.58 -1.93
C PHE A 261 21.24 -8.00 -2.43
N VAL A 262 22.20 -8.88 -2.25
CA VAL A 262 22.09 -10.32 -2.61
C VAL A 262 21.89 -11.13 -1.36
N TRP A 263 20.80 -11.88 -1.29
CA TRP A 263 20.59 -12.90 -0.26
C TRP A 263 21.52 -14.07 -0.49
N LYS A 264 22.15 -14.51 0.59
CA LYS A 264 22.90 -15.77 0.60
C LYS A 264 21.96 -16.94 0.84
#